data_47e07c86abd17b90913a248b6c38d864
#
_entry.id   47e07c86abd17b90913a248b6c38d864
#
_cell.length_a   1.000
_cell.length_b   1.000
_cell.length_c   1.000
_cell.angle_alpha   90.00
_cell.angle_beta   90.00
_cell.angle_gamma   90.00
#
_symmetry.space_group_name_H-M   'P 1'
#
loop_
_entity.id
_entity.type
_entity.pdbx_description
1 polymer ?
#
loop_
_entity_poly.entity_id
_entity_poly.type
_entity_poly.pdbx_seq_one_letter_code
_entity_poly.pdbx_strand_id
1 'polypeptide(L)'
;MKREVKGFTLVELIIVISVIAILIGIALPRMRGMIDEGNTAKAGSELRALQAAVESYYIHNSKVYPPTGSTWETLLTTVKPTLVGSAPTDPFNNTAGTQYQYAKDTNGKYYIIWSVGPDGTAGVTGVSTAGAVSGTAGDDIYVSNGTSGTGGF
;
A
#
# COMPACT_ATOMS: atom_id res chain seq x y z
N MET A 1 -29.95 -41.42 38.43
CA MET A 1 -29.13 -40.29 38.92
C MET A 1 -29.47 -39.05 38.13
N LYS A 2 -30.12 -38.04 38.73
CA LYS A 2 -30.32 -36.69 38.10
C LYS A 2 -29.02 -35.92 38.24
N ARG A 3 -28.39 -35.57 37.13
CA ARG A 3 -27.28 -34.59 37.11
C ARG A 3 -27.86 -33.21 37.38
N GLU A 4 -27.48 -32.61 38.51
CA GLU A 4 -27.76 -31.20 38.76
C GLU A 4 -26.90 -30.33 37.80
N VAL A 5 -27.57 -29.63 36.91
CA VAL A 5 -26.91 -28.64 36.03
C VAL A 5 -26.80 -27.33 36.85
N LYS A 6 -25.58 -27.00 37.28
CA LYS A 6 -25.30 -25.72 37.94
C LYS A 6 -25.46 -24.60 36.90
N GLY A 7 -26.41 -23.71 37.11
CA GLY A 7 -26.57 -22.51 36.29
C GLY A 7 -25.51 -21.46 36.63
N PHE A 8 -25.17 -20.62 35.65
CA PHE A 8 -24.28 -19.46 35.81
C PHE A 8 -24.95 -18.38 36.68
N THR A 9 -24.18 -17.75 37.54
CA THR A 9 -24.63 -16.60 38.32
C THR A 9 -24.48 -15.32 37.52
N LEU A 10 -25.36 -14.32 37.74
CA LEU A 10 -25.28 -13.01 37.13
C LEU A 10 -23.94 -12.30 37.45
N VAL A 11 -23.43 -12.46 38.67
CA VAL A 11 -22.13 -11.90 39.11
C VAL A 11 -20.97 -12.50 38.32
N GLU A 12 -20.98 -13.80 38.07
CA GLU A 12 -19.94 -14.50 37.30
C GLU A 12 -19.89 -14.01 35.86
N LEU A 13 -21.06 -13.74 35.25
CA LEU A 13 -21.14 -13.16 33.91
C LEU A 13 -20.57 -11.72 33.90
N ILE A 14 -20.91 -10.88 34.89
CA ILE A 14 -20.42 -9.50 34.94
C ILE A 14 -18.90 -9.45 35.11
N ILE A 15 -18.32 -10.32 35.92
CA ILE A 15 -16.86 -10.38 36.10
C ILE A 15 -16.19 -10.77 34.78
N VAL A 16 -16.71 -11.76 34.07
CA VAL A 16 -16.14 -12.20 32.80
C VAL A 16 -16.17 -11.10 31.75
N ILE A 17 -17.32 -10.42 31.55
CA ILE A 17 -17.39 -9.33 30.58
C ILE A 17 -16.50 -8.15 30.98
N SER A 18 -16.34 -7.86 32.26
CA SER A 18 -15.45 -6.79 32.74
C SER A 18 -13.99 -7.08 32.41
N VAL A 19 -13.52 -8.31 32.62
CA VAL A 19 -12.16 -8.75 32.26
C VAL A 19 -11.93 -8.67 30.76
N ILE A 20 -12.89 -9.16 29.96
CA ILE A 20 -12.81 -9.10 28.49
C ILE A 20 -12.74 -7.64 28.01
N ALA A 21 -13.56 -6.75 28.58
CA ALA A 21 -13.57 -5.34 28.22
C ALA A 21 -12.21 -4.66 28.48
N ILE A 22 -11.55 -4.97 29.59
CA ILE A 22 -10.22 -4.46 29.94
C ILE A 22 -9.17 -4.99 28.92
N LEU A 23 -9.22 -6.29 28.63
CA LEU A 23 -8.27 -6.90 27.68
C LEU A 23 -8.42 -6.32 26.26
N ILE A 24 -9.65 -6.14 25.78
CA ILE A 24 -9.93 -5.51 24.49
C ILE A 24 -9.43 -4.06 24.48
N GLY A 25 -9.67 -3.30 25.55
CA GLY A 25 -9.24 -1.90 25.68
C GLY A 25 -7.72 -1.72 25.52
N ILE A 26 -6.92 -2.69 25.96
CA ILE A 26 -5.46 -2.67 25.82
C ILE A 26 -5.00 -3.22 24.46
N ALA A 27 -5.70 -4.21 23.92
CA ALA A 27 -5.31 -4.90 22.68
C ALA A 27 -5.57 -4.06 21.40
N LEU A 28 -6.71 -3.35 21.36
CA LEU A 28 -7.13 -2.61 20.16
C LEU A 28 -6.11 -1.58 19.63
N PRO A 29 -5.50 -0.71 20.45
CA PRO A 29 -4.53 0.27 19.93
C PRO A 29 -3.26 -0.37 19.38
N ARG A 30 -2.84 -1.51 19.95
CA ARG A 30 -1.66 -2.25 19.45
C ARG A 30 -1.89 -2.94 18.12
N MET A 31 -3.10 -3.40 17.86
CA MET A 31 -3.45 -4.08 16.61
C MET A 31 -3.36 -3.15 15.40
N ARG A 32 -3.71 -1.88 15.54
CA ARG A 32 -3.65 -0.91 14.42
C ARG A 32 -2.22 -0.73 13.92
N GLY A 33 -1.25 -0.51 14.81
CA GLY A 33 0.15 -0.39 14.42
C GLY A 33 0.68 -1.63 13.68
N MET A 34 0.33 -2.84 14.13
CA MET A 34 0.74 -4.09 13.46
C MET A 34 0.12 -4.23 12.06
N ILE A 35 -1.12 -3.75 11.87
CA ILE A 35 -1.79 -3.74 10.56
C ILE A 35 -1.08 -2.77 9.63
N ASP A 36 -0.75 -1.57 10.11
CA ASP A 36 -0.06 -0.55 9.32
C ASP A 36 1.35 -0.99 8.92
N GLU A 37 2.10 -1.65 9.82
CA GLU A 37 3.39 -2.26 9.49
C GLU A 37 3.25 -3.36 8.42
N GLY A 38 2.24 -4.22 8.54
CA GLY A 38 1.93 -5.25 7.54
C GLY A 38 1.57 -4.66 6.17
N ASN A 39 0.76 -3.61 6.15
CA ASN A 39 0.38 -2.89 4.95
C ASN A 39 1.59 -2.17 4.32
N THR A 40 2.48 -1.58 5.13
CA THR A 40 3.73 -0.95 4.67
C THR A 40 4.63 -1.96 3.98
N ALA A 41 4.84 -3.13 4.60
CA ALA A 41 5.65 -4.20 4.00
C ALA A 41 5.02 -4.72 2.70
N LYS A 42 3.69 -4.87 2.66
CA LYS A 42 2.94 -5.24 1.46
C LYS A 42 3.14 -4.20 0.36
N ALA A 43 2.86 -2.92 0.63
CA ALA A 43 3.01 -1.82 -0.32
C ALA A 43 4.45 -1.75 -0.87
N GLY A 44 5.46 -1.85 0.00
CA GLY A 44 6.86 -1.85 -0.42
C GLY A 44 7.22 -3.00 -1.36
N SER A 45 6.68 -4.20 -1.13
CA SER A 45 6.91 -5.35 -2.01
C SER A 45 6.19 -5.21 -3.36
N GLU A 46 4.95 -4.74 -3.36
CA GLU A 46 4.16 -4.52 -4.57
C GLU A 46 4.75 -3.38 -5.42
N LEU A 47 5.19 -2.28 -4.80
CA LEU A 47 5.85 -1.18 -5.51
C LEU A 47 7.15 -1.63 -6.21
N ARG A 48 7.95 -2.48 -5.57
CA ARG A 48 9.15 -3.05 -6.22
C ARG A 48 8.79 -3.96 -7.39
N ALA A 49 7.72 -4.74 -7.28
CA ALA A 49 7.23 -5.55 -8.38
C ALA A 49 6.72 -4.69 -9.55
N LEU A 50 5.99 -3.62 -9.25
CA LEU A 50 5.55 -2.64 -10.23
C LEU A 50 6.72 -1.90 -10.89
N GLN A 51 7.75 -1.55 -10.12
CA GLN A 51 8.98 -0.96 -10.65
C GLN A 51 9.64 -1.90 -11.68
N ALA A 52 9.80 -3.17 -11.34
CA ALA A 52 10.36 -4.15 -12.27
C ALA A 52 9.51 -4.30 -13.53
N ALA A 53 8.17 -4.25 -13.41
CA ALA A 53 7.26 -4.31 -14.54
C ALA A 53 7.35 -3.06 -15.44
N VAL A 54 7.47 -1.86 -14.84
CA VAL A 54 7.65 -0.61 -15.60
C VAL A 54 8.98 -0.60 -16.35
N GLU A 55 10.05 -1.09 -15.75
CA GLU A 55 11.35 -1.24 -16.44
C GLU A 55 11.28 -2.28 -17.57
N SER A 56 10.60 -3.38 -17.34
CA SER A 56 10.36 -4.36 -18.40
C SER A 56 9.52 -3.79 -19.54
N TYR A 57 8.47 -3.02 -19.22
CA TYR A 57 7.69 -2.30 -20.23
C TYR A 57 8.57 -1.38 -21.08
N TYR A 58 9.42 -0.59 -20.44
CA TYR A 58 10.36 0.30 -21.12
C TYR A 58 11.27 -0.43 -22.11
N ILE A 59 11.80 -1.59 -21.71
CA ILE A 59 12.66 -2.41 -22.59
C ILE A 59 11.91 -2.89 -23.84
N HIS A 60 10.65 -3.30 -23.69
CA HIS A 60 9.86 -3.88 -24.77
C HIS A 60 9.08 -2.83 -25.61
N ASN A 61 8.98 -1.58 -25.13
CA ASN A 61 8.19 -0.51 -25.78
C ASN A 61 9.08 0.64 -26.26
N SER A 62 10.06 0.34 -27.09
CA SER A 62 10.91 1.34 -27.75
C SER A 62 11.56 2.35 -26.78
N LYS A 63 11.86 1.93 -25.55
CA LYS A 63 12.43 2.76 -24.48
C LYS A 63 11.53 3.95 -24.09
N VAL A 64 10.23 3.70 -24.02
CA VAL A 64 9.25 4.68 -23.57
C VAL A 64 8.53 4.13 -22.33
N TYR A 65 8.50 4.91 -21.26
CA TYR A 65 7.75 4.57 -20.03
C TYR A 65 6.24 4.67 -20.25
N PRO A 66 5.41 3.93 -19.49
CA PRO A 66 3.96 4.01 -19.57
C PRO A 66 3.44 5.46 -19.52
N PRO A 67 2.30 5.77 -20.16
CA PRO A 67 1.66 7.07 -20.01
C PRO A 67 1.19 7.27 -18.56
N THR A 68 1.16 8.52 -18.09
CA THR A 68 0.57 8.88 -16.80
C THR A 68 -0.95 8.78 -16.85
N GLY A 69 -1.58 8.50 -15.71
CA GLY A 69 -3.04 8.40 -15.58
C GLY A 69 -3.50 7.05 -15.03
N SER A 70 -4.79 6.87 -14.84
CA SER A 70 -5.41 5.70 -14.19
C SER A 70 -5.30 4.37 -14.94
N THR A 71 -4.74 4.35 -16.14
CA THR A 71 -4.64 3.16 -17.00
C THR A 71 -3.25 2.54 -17.07
N TRP A 72 -2.25 3.12 -16.42
CA TRP A 72 -0.87 2.67 -16.53
C TRP A 72 -0.66 1.22 -16.03
N GLU A 73 -1.28 0.84 -14.93
CA GLU A 73 -1.20 -0.54 -14.42
C GLU A 73 -1.93 -1.53 -15.33
N THR A 74 -3.07 -1.12 -15.91
CA THR A 74 -3.80 -1.94 -16.88
C THR A 74 -2.94 -2.25 -18.10
N LEU A 75 -2.09 -1.31 -18.52
CA LEU A 75 -1.14 -1.56 -19.60
C LEU A 75 -0.14 -2.65 -19.24
N LEU A 76 0.35 -2.69 -17.99
CA LEU A 76 1.30 -3.72 -17.54
C LEU A 76 0.67 -5.12 -17.51
N THR A 77 -0.65 -5.22 -17.35
CA THR A 77 -1.38 -6.50 -17.37
C THR A 77 -1.74 -6.97 -18.78
N THR A 78 -1.81 -6.07 -19.75
CA THR A 78 -2.30 -6.36 -21.13
C THR A 78 -1.19 -6.46 -22.17
N VAL A 79 -0.03 -5.86 -21.92
CA VAL A 79 1.14 -5.90 -22.82
C VAL A 79 1.74 -7.30 -22.88
N LYS A 80 2.27 -7.70 -24.01
CA LYS A 80 2.96 -8.98 -24.19
C LYS A 80 4.49 -8.75 -24.24
N PRO A 81 5.28 -9.48 -23.45
CA PRO A 81 4.86 -10.45 -22.43
C PRO A 81 4.11 -9.79 -21.29
N THR A 82 3.11 -10.48 -20.69
CA THR A 82 2.38 -9.97 -19.52
C THR A 82 3.35 -9.75 -18.38
N LEU A 83 3.42 -8.52 -17.89
CA LEU A 83 4.43 -8.12 -16.90
C LEU A 83 3.93 -8.27 -15.46
N VAL A 84 2.63 -8.10 -15.27
CA VAL A 84 1.94 -8.27 -13.97
C VAL A 84 0.67 -9.09 -14.20
N GLY A 85 0.39 -10.06 -13.35
CA GLY A 85 -0.80 -10.92 -13.49
C GLY A 85 -2.12 -10.20 -13.18
N SER A 86 -2.09 -9.26 -12.24
CA SER A 86 -3.22 -8.39 -11.88
C SER A 86 -2.67 -7.07 -11.34
N ALA A 87 -3.39 -5.98 -11.58
CA ALA A 87 -3.06 -4.68 -11.00
C ALA A 87 -3.25 -4.72 -9.49
N PRO A 88 -2.20 -4.50 -8.67
CA PRO A 88 -2.33 -4.45 -7.23
C PRO A 88 -3.05 -3.19 -6.78
N THR A 89 -3.66 -3.23 -5.60
CA THR A 89 -4.37 -2.09 -5.00
C THR A 89 -3.62 -1.58 -3.80
N ASP A 90 -3.54 -0.26 -3.67
CA ASP A 90 -2.90 0.40 -2.53
C ASP A 90 -3.66 0.08 -1.24
N PRO A 91 -3.04 -0.58 -0.24
CA PRO A 91 -3.69 -0.96 1.00
C PRO A 91 -4.05 0.23 1.90
N PHE A 92 -3.49 1.40 1.66
CA PHE A 92 -3.71 2.60 2.45
C PHE A 92 -4.74 3.55 1.84
N ASN A 93 -5.12 3.34 0.58
CA ASN A 93 -6.11 4.22 -0.03
C ASN A 93 -7.51 3.97 0.56
N ASN A 94 -8.15 5.03 1.04
CA ASN A 94 -9.48 4.99 1.65
C ASN A 94 -10.59 4.56 0.67
N THR A 95 -10.32 4.61 -0.64
CA THR A 95 -11.24 4.13 -1.67
C THR A 95 -10.84 2.73 -2.09
N ALA A 96 -11.67 1.75 -1.78
CA ALA A 96 -11.44 0.35 -2.13
C ALA A 96 -11.20 0.18 -3.63
N GLY A 97 -10.15 -0.57 -3.99
CA GLY A 97 -9.78 -0.83 -5.38
C GLY A 97 -8.97 0.28 -6.05
N THR A 98 -8.56 1.32 -5.33
CA THR A 98 -7.67 2.34 -5.86
C THR A 98 -6.26 1.77 -6.03
N GLN A 99 -5.72 1.97 -7.22
CA GLN A 99 -4.39 1.54 -7.61
C GLN A 99 -3.32 2.48 -7.05
N TYR A 100 -2.06 2.02 -7.06
CA TYR A 100 -0.90 2.88 -6.78
C TYR A 100 -0.83 4.04 -7.76
N GLN A 101 -0.31 5.16 -7.31
CA GLN A 101 -0.16 6.34 -8.13
C GLN A 101 1.14 6.27 -8.93
N TYR A 102 1.14 6.87 -10.11
CA TYR A 102 2.26 6.88 -11.03
C TYR A 102 2.39 8.23 -11.72
N ALA A 103 3.61 8.72 -11.78
CA ALA A 103 3.95 9.89 -12.60
C ALA A 103 5.31 9.70 -13.27
N LYS A 104 5.50 10.37 -14.40
CA LYS A 104 6.80 10.53 -15.03
C LYS A 104 7.10 12.01 -15.27
N ASP A 105 8.38 12.34 -15.39
CA ASP A 105 8.79 13.69 -15.73
C ASP A 105 8.40 14.07 -17.16
N THR A 106 8.45 15.35 -17.48
CA THR A 106 8.06 15.87 -18.80
C THR A 106 8.95 15.37 -19.94
N ASN A 107 10.18 14.98 -19.65
CA ASN A 107 11.11 14.43 -20.64
C ASN A 107 10.96 12.91 -20.79
N GLY A 108 10.17 12.24 -19.95
CA GLY A 108 9.99 10.80 -19.94
C GLY A 108 11.23 10.01 -19.55
N LYS A 109 12.17 10.64 -18.80
CA LYS A 109 13.42 10.02 -18.35
C LYS A 109 13.29 9.40 -16.97
N TYR A 110 12.53 10.03 -16.09
CA TYR A 110 12.33 9.60 -14.71
C TYR A 110 10.87 9.30 -14.45
N TYR A 111 10.61 8.36 -13.55
CA TYR A 111 9.28 8.05 -13.06
C TYR A 111 9.29 7.78 -11.56
N ILE A 112 8.11 7.82 -10.98
CA ILE A 112 7.86 7.48 -9.59
C ILE A 112 6.52 6.74 -9.48
N ILE A 113 6.47 5.74 -8.61
CA ILE A 113 5.27 5.00 -8.23
C ILE A 113 5.14 5.13 -6.72
N TRP A 114 3.95 5.45 -6.20
CA TRP A 114 3.80 5.62 -4.75
C TRP A 114 2.44 5.17 -4.23
N SER A 115 2.44 4.82 -2.95
CA SER A 115 1.29 4.62 -2.08
C SER A 115 1.08 5.88 -1.25
N VAL A 116 -0.16 6.16 -0.89
CA VAL A 116 -0.53 7.31 -0.04
C VAL A 116 -0.11 7.14 1.43
N GLY A 117 0.47 6.01 1.80
CA GLY A 117 0.94 5.77 3.16
C GLY A 117 -0.16 5.63 4.23
N PRO A 118 0.23 5.39 5.49
CA PRO A 118 -0.68 5.16 6.61
C PRO A 118 -1.69 6.28 6.88
N ASP A 119 -1.38 7.53 6.56
CA ASP A 119 -2.31 8.65 6.77
C ASP A 119 -3.40 8.75 5.67
N GLY A 120 -3.26 7.99 4.58
CA GLY A 120 -4.19 7.93 3.46
C GLY A 120 -4.20 9.18 2.59
N THR A 121 -3.15 10.01 2.67
CA THR A 121 -3.07 11.29 1.95
C THR A 121 -1.78 11.38 1.15
N ALA A 122 -1.87 11.50 -0.17
CA ALA A 122 -0.70 11.64 -1.02
C ALA A 122 0.02 12.97 -0.76
N GLY A 123 1.23 12.91 -0.27
CA GLY A 123 2.16 14.04 -0.15
C GLY A 123 3.10 14.14 -1.36
N VAL A 124 3.42 13.00 -1.98
CA VAL A 124 4.13 12.91 -3.26
C VAL A 124 3.21 13.37 -4.39
N THR A 125 3.71 14.23 -5.26
CA THR A 125 2.97 14.76 -6.42
C THR A 125 3.58 14.35 -7.76
N GLY A 126 4.77 13.76 -7.76
CA GLY A 126 5.44 13.32 -8.95
C GLY A 126 6.96 13.31 -8.86
N VAL A 127 7.62 13.38 -10.02
CA VAL A 127 9.08 13.43 -10.15
C VAL A 127 9.50 14.58 -11.05
N SER A 128 10.57 15.28 -10.65
CA SER A 128 11.13 16.39 -11.42
C SER A 128 12.01 15.91 -12.59
N THR A 129 12.33 16.81 -13.51
CA THR A 129 13.26 16.51 -14.62
C THR A 129 14.71 16.25 -14.16
N ALA A 130 15.03 16.52 -12.91
CA ALA A 130 16.29 16.15 -12.26
C ALA A 130 16.25 14.79 -11.58
N GLY A 131 15.10 14.10 -11.58
CA GLY A 131 14.89 12.80 -10.94
C GLY A 131 14.62 12.88 -9.43
N ALA A 132 14.38 14.08 -8.90
CA ALA A 132 14.01 14.25 -7.49
C ALA A 132 12.51 14.12 -7.30
N VAL A 133 12.08 13.57 -6.16
CA VAL A 133 10.66 13.50 -5.77
C VAL A 133 10.11 14.92 -5.65
N SER A 134 8.92 15.14 -6.17
CA SER A 134 8.15 16.37 -6.06
C SER A 134 7.09 16.22 -4.99
N GLY A 135 6.88 17.24 -4.17
CA GLY A 135 6.00 17.18 -3.00
C GLY A 135 6.76 16.82 -1.72
N THR A 136 6.02 16.56 -0.65
CA THR A 136 6.56 16.15 0.65
C THR A 136 6.16 14.71 0.89
N ALA A 137 7.10 13.79 0.80
CA ALA A 137 6.79 12.36 0.89
C ALA A 137 6.12 11.94 2.22
N GLY A 138 6.49 12.60 3.35
CA GLY A 138 5.88 12.28 4.64
C GLY A 138 6.02 10.79 4.99
N ASP A 139 4.88 10.11 5.07
CA ASP A 139 4.75 8.67 5.27
C ASP A 139 4.40 7.90 3.97
N ASP A 140 4.38 8.60 2.82
CA ASP A 140 4.20 7.96 1.51
C ASP A 140 5.32 6.96 1.24
N ILE A 141 4.95 5.81 0.71
CA ILE A 141 5.87 4.76 0.33
C ILE A 141 6.08 4.83 -1.18
N TYR A 142 7.30 4.97 -1.65
CA TYR A 142 7.54 5.17 -3.08
C TYR A 142 8.78 4.44 -3.61
N VAL A 143 8.78 4.21 -4.91
CA VAL A 143 9.93 3.76 -5.70
C VAL A 143 10.09 4.65 -6.93
N SER A 144 11.32 4.94 -7.29
CA SER A 144 11.66 5.80 -8.43
C SER A 144 12.94 5.33 -9.09
N ASN A 145 13.09 5.58 -10.39
CA ASN A 145 14.39 5.44 -11.07
C ASN A 145 15.22 6.74 -11.03
N GLY A 146 14.73 7.77 -10.33
CA GLY A 146 15.41 9.05 -10.17
C GLY A 146 16.44 9.08 -9.04
N THR A 147 16.91 10.27 -8.71
CA THR A 147 17.96 10.49 -7.68
C THR A 147 17.49 10.23 -6.27
N SER A 148 16.19 10.29 -6.01
CA SER A 148 15.61 10.01 -4.69
C SER A 148 15.48 8.51 -4.39
N GLY A 149 15.57 7.63 -5.40
CA GLY A 149 15.50 6.18 -5.22
C GLY A 149 14.18 5.71 -4.65
N THR A 150 14.22 5.10 -3.47
CA THR A 150 13.06 4.58 -2.75
C THR A 150 12.94 5.22 -1.37
N GLY A 151 11.73 5.28 -0.82
CA GLY A 151 11.50 5.82 0.52
C GLY A 151 10.20 5.32 1.15
N GLY A 152 10.08 5.53 2.46
CA GLY A 152 8.86 5.19 3.22
C GLY A 152 8.82 3.74 3.74
N PHE A 153 9.94 2.95 3.69
CA PHE A 153 10.02 1.60 4.27
C PHE A 153 11.39 1.24 4.78
#